data_7e2a53b91cd778affdcd3d9167b1a544
#
_entry.id   7e2a53b91cd778affdcd3d9167b1a544
#
_cell.length_a   1.000
_cell.length_b   1.000
_cell.length_c   1.000
_cell.angle_alpha   90.00
_cell.angle_beta   90.00
_cell.angle_gamma   90.00
#
_symmetry.space_group_name_H-M   'P 1'
#
loop_
_entity.id
_entity.type
_entity.pdbx_description
1 polymer ?
#
loop_
_entity_poly.entity_id
_entity_poly.type
_entity_poly.pdbx_seq_one_letter_code
_entity_poly.pdbx_strand_id
1 'polypeptide(L)'
;MWVQTCPSCGYCAPDISEGIEKLSEAISSNSCKRQLDDSEFPKLANAFLCFSLIRESAGDYVRAGWASIHSAWACDDAGHDIDAQKCWKRAVTLLQKAKQNGQIFAEQAGAEEAIIVDLLRRSGQFELALKVCDDGLKKKPAKIISDILQFQKILIT
;
A
#
# COMPACT_ATOMS: atom_id res chain seq x y z
N MET A 1 7.05 9.44 1.15
CA MET A 1 6.68 9.80 -0.24
C MET A 1 5.76 11.02 -0.16
N TRP A 2 5.89 11.98 -1.08
CA TRP A 2 4.98 13.11 -1.23
C TRP A 2 4.08 12.87 -2.44
N VAL A 3 2.84 13.39 -2.43
CA VAL A 3 1.93 13.31 -3.58
C VAL A 3 1.41 14.70 -3.90
N GLN A 4 1.42 15.03 -5.19
CA GLN A 4 0.84 16.26 -5.74
C GLN A 4 -0.44 15.90 -6.48
N THR A 5 -1.38 16.85 -6.52
CA THR A 5 -2.61 16.72 -7.31
C THR A 5 -2.66 17.82 -8.34
N CYS A 6 -2.81 17.46 -9.60
CA CYS A 6 -2.97 18.44 -10.68
C CYS A 6 -4.32 19.17 -10.53
N PRO A 7 -4.33 20.52 -10.44
CA PRO A 7 -5.58 21.26 -10.23
C PRO A 7 -6.51 21.21 -11.45
N SER A 8 -5.97 20.91 -12.62
CA SER A 8 -6.76 20.91 -13.87
C SER A 8 -7.47 19.59 -14.15
N CYS A 9 -6.81 18.45 -13.86
CA CYS A 9 -7.35 17.12 -14.23
C CYS A 9 -7.46 16.13 -13.07
N GLY A 10 -6.96 16.48 -11.87
CA GLY A 10 -6.97 15.60 -10.70
C GLY A 10 -5.91 14.50 -10.75
N TYR A 11 -4.96 14.54 -11.67
CA TYR A 11 -3.85 13.60 -11.68
C TYR A 11 -3.05 13.69 -10.39
N CYS A 12 -2.79 12.54 -9.76
CA CYS A 12 -2.02 12.44 -8.54
C CYS A 12 -0.74 11.63 -8.78
N ALA A 13 0.40 12.21 -8.42
CA ALA A 13 1.70 11.58 -8.50
C ALA A 13 2.70 12.27 -7.56
N PRO A 14 3.83 11.62 -7.22
CA PRO A 14 4.94 12.29 -6.53
C PRO A 14 5.48 13.48 -7.32
N ASP A 15 5.51 13.37 -8.65
CA ASP A 15 5.80 14.45 -9.59
C ASP A 15 4.75 14.44 -10.72
N ILE A 16 3.91 15.45 -10.75
CA ILE A 16 2.83 15.58 -11.75
C ILE A 16 3.33 15.95 -13.14
N SER A 17 4.61 16.36 -13.29
CA SER A 17 5.24 16.60 -14.59
C SER A 17 5.62 15.31 -15.31
N GLU A 18 5.78 14.20 -14.58
CA GLU A 18 6.04 12.88 -15.12
C GLU A 18 4.71 12.23 -15.55
N GLY A 19 4.34 12.37 -16.83
CA GLY A 19 3.21 11.67 -17.42
C GLY A 19 3.47 10.15 -17.50
N ILE A 20 2.38 9.36 -17.51
CA ILE A 20 2.44 7.93 -17.81
C ILE A 20 1.75 7.68 -19.16
N GLU A 21 2.27 6.72 -19.95
CA GLU A 21 1.53 6.23 -21.11
C GLU A 21 0.13 5.74 -20.68
N LYS A 22 -0.91 6.09 -21.44
CA LYS A 22 -2.33 5.80 -21.11
C LYS A 22 -2.90 6.56 -19.89
N LEU A 23 -2.24 7.62 -19.47
CA LEU A 23 -2.68 8.45 -18.33
C LEU A 23 -4.12 8.98 -18.51
N SER A 24 -4.49 9.36 -19.73
CA SER A 24 -5.82 9.89 -20.06
C SER A 24 -6.95 8.90 -19.73
N GLU A 25 -6.74 7.61 -19.93
CA GLU A 25 -7.73 6.57 -19.59
C GLU A 25 -7.85 6.37 -18.08
N ALA A 26 -6.73 6.37 -17.37
CA ALA A 26 -6.68 6.19 -15.93
C ALA A 26 -7.26 7.41 -15.17
N ILE A 27 -7.02 8.63 -15.66
CA ILE A 27 -7.52 9.88 -15.04
C ILE A 27 -9.00 10.10 -15.38
N SER A 28 -9.43 9.79 -16.59
CA SER A 28 -10.83 9.87 -17.01
C SER A 28 -11.69 8.78 -16.37
N SER A 29 -11.08 7.79 -15.74
CA SER A 29 -11.82 6.78 -14.98
C SER A 29 -12.61 7.46 -13.86
N ASN A 30 -13.92 7.19 -13.80
CA ASN A 30 -14.79 7.69 -12.74
C ASN A 30 -14.29 7.32 -11.33
N SER A 31 -13.46 6.27 -11.21
CA SER A 31 -12.91 5.80 -9.94
C SER A 31 -11.95 6.80 -9.28
N CYS A 32 -11.05 7.42 -10.06
CA CYS A 32 -10.09 8.40 -9.54
C CYS A 32 -10.79 9.68 -9.09
N LYS A 33 -11.74 10.18 -9.88
CA LYS A 33 -12.54 11.36 -9.52
C LYS A 33 -13.37 11.12 -8.28
N ARG A 34 -14.07 9.99 -8.20
CA ARG A 34 -14.84 9.60 -7.01
C ARG A 34 -13.96 9.51 -5.78
N GLN A 35 -12.75 8.95 -5.90
CA GLN A 35 -11.82 8.86 -4.78
C GLN A 35 -11.36 10.22 -4.29
N LEU A 36 -11.07 11.17 -5.19
CA LEU A 36 -10.65 12.51 -4.79
C LEU A 36 -11.76 13.30 -4.08
N ASP A 37 -13.01 13.06 -4.45
CA ASP A 37 -14.19 13.71 -3.89
C ASP A 37 -14.78 12.94 -2.68
N ASP A 38 -14.17 11.83 -2.28
CA ASP A 38 -14.65 11.01 -1.16
C ASP A 38 -14.45 11.72 0.17
N SER A 39 -15.56 12.09 0.81
CA SER A 39 -15.56 12.81 2.08
C SER A 39 -15.26 11.93 3.30
N GLU A 40 -15.26 10.59 3.15
CA GLU A 40 -14.91 9.67 4.22
C GLU A 40 -13.42 9.71 4.54
N PHE A 41 -12.57 9.98 3.54
CA PHE A 41 -11.13 10.00 3.71
C PHE A 41 -10.56 11.41 3.85
N PRO A 42 -9.44 11.59 4.60
CA PRO A 42 -8.68 12.82 4.57
C PRO A 42 -8.20 13.15 3.14
N LYS A 43 -8.12 14.44 2.80
CA LYS A 43 -7.71 14.89 1.44
C LYS A 43 -6.38 14.28 0.98
N LEU A 44 -5.39 14.22 1.88
CA LEU A 44 -4.09 13.63 1.57
C LEU A 44 -4.21 12.12 1.30
N ALA A 45 -5.02 11.40 2.08
CA ALA A 45 -5.30 9.99 1.86
C ALA A 45 -5.95 9.76 0.49
N ASN A 46 -6.92 10.60 0.11
CA ASN A 46 -7.56 10.54 -1.21
C ASN A 46 -6.57 10.72 -2.36
N ALA A 47 -5.62 11.64 -2.23
CA ALA A 47 -4.58 11.85 -3.24
C ALA A 47 -3.68 10.62 -3.40
N PHE A 48 -3.28 9.98 -2.31
CA PHE A 48 -2.52 8.71 -2.35
C PHE A 48 -3.34 7.57 -2.92
N LEU A 49 -4.63 7.45 -2.57
CA LEU A 49 -5.50 6.41 -3.13
C LEU A 49 -5.73 6.60 -4.63
N CYS A 50 -5.90 7.85 -5.09
CA CYS A 50 -5.98 8.15 -6.51
C CYS A 50 -4.69 7.72 -7.24
N PHE A 51 -3.51 8.05 -6.70
CA PHE A 51 -2.24 7.59 -7.25
C PHE A 51 -2.13 6.07 -7.24
N SER A 52 -2.59 5.40 -6.17
CA SER A 52 -2.66 3.94 -6.10
C SER A 52 -3.52 3.34 -7.21
N LEU A 53 -4.71 3.90 -7.48
CA LEU A 53 -5.61 3.44 -8.55
C LEU A 53 -4.96 3.60 -9.93
N ILE A 54 -4.28 4.71 -10.17
CA ILE A 54 -3.56 4.98 -11.42
C ILE A 54 -2.44 3.94 -11.64
N ARG A 55 -1.65 3.66 -10.62
CA ARG A 55 -0.56 2.67 -10.70
C ARG A 55 -1.09 1.25 -10.85
N GLU A 56 -2.17 0.89 -10.15
CA GLU A 56 -2.82 -0.41 -10.32
C GLU A 56 -3.32 -0.61 -11.76
N SER A 57 -3.95 0.39 -12.36
CA SER A 57 -4.41 0.32 -13.75
C SER A 57 -3.27 0.16 -14.76
N ALA A 58 -2.08 0.67 -14.44
CA ALA A 58 -0.87 0.50 -15.23
C ALA A 58 -0.13 -0.83 -14.96
N GLY A 59 -0.65 -1.68 -14.06
CA GLY A 59 0.00 -2.94 -13.68
C GLY A 59 1.19 -2.78 -12.74
N ASP A 60 1.45 -1.57 -12.21
CA ASP A 60 2.52 -1.29 -11.26
C ASP A 60 2.00 -1.49 -9.82
N TYR A 61 1.87 -2.76 -9.45
CA TYR A 61 1.28 -3.14 -8.17
C TYR A 61 2.16 -2.78 -6.97
N VAL A 62 3.48 -2.71 -7.15
CA VAL A 62 4.40 -2.28 -6.08
C VAL A 62 4.14 -0.83 -5.70
N ARG A 63 4.17 0.09 -6.67
CA ARG A 63 3.89 1.51 -6.39
C ARG A 63 2.47 1.75 -5.92
N ALA A 64 1.50 1.00 -6.47
CA ALA A 64 0.11 1.05 -6.01
C ALA A 64 -0.02 0.64 -4.53
N GLY A 65 0.67 -0.43 -4.13
CA GLY A 65 0.71 -0.90 -2.75
C GLY A 65 1.32 0.11 -1.79
N TRP A 66 2.49 0.66 -2.15
CA TRP A 66 3.13 1.70 -1.34
C TRP A 66 2.28 2.96 -1.22
N ALA A 67 1.61 3.39 -2.28
CA ALA A 67 0.67 4.51 -2.22
C ALA A 67 -0.49 4.24 -1.25
N SER A 68 -1.02 3.02 -1.21
CA SER A 68 -2.04 2.62 -0.23
C SER A 68 -1.52 2.64 1.21
N ILE A 69 -0.26 2.25 1.46
CA ILE A 69 0.40 2.37 2.76
C ILE A 69 0.47 3.85 3.20
N HIS A 70 0.88 4.74 2.31
CA HIS A 70 0.95 6.18 2.61
C HIS A 70 -0.43 6.77 2.88
N SER A 71 -1.47 6.30 2.16
CA SER A 71 -2.85 6.67 2.45
C SER A 71 -3.28 6.23 3.84
N ALA A 72 -2.91 5.01 4.25
CA ALA A 72 -3.22 4.51 5.58
C ALA A 72 -2.56 5.36 6.68
N TRP A 73 -1.30 5.72 6.52
CA TRP A 73 -0.63 6.65 7.45
C TRP A 73 -1.30 8.01 7.51
N ALA A 74 -1.73 8.55 6.36
CA ALA A 74 -2.47 9.82 6.34
C ALA A 74 -3.83 9.71 7.05
N CYS A 75 -4.48 8.55 7.02
CA CYS A 75 -5.69 8.28 7.79
C CYS A 75 -5.39 8.17 9.29
N ASP A 76 -4.35 7.41 9.67
CA ASP A 76 -3.92 7.26 11.07
C ASP A 76 -3.58 8.63 11.68
N ASP A 77 -2.81 9.47 10.99
CA ASP A 77 -2.44 10.83 11.42
C ASP A 77 -3.65 11.75 11.60
N ALA A 78 -4.71 11.52 10.85
CA ALA A 78 -5.96 12.27 10.94
C ALA A 78 -6.97 11.66 11.94
N GLY A 79 -6.66 10.53 12.58
CA GLY A 79 -7.55 9.84 13.51
C GLY A 79 -8.70 9.06 12.84
N HIS A 80 -8.54 8.70 11.57
CA HIS A 80 -9.49 7.93 10.77
C HIS A 80 -9.14 6.43 10.77
N ASP A 81 -9.19 5.77 11.93
CA ASP A 81 -8.71 4.39 12.13
C ASP A 81 -9.40 3.36 11.21
N ILE A 82 -10.72 3.51 11.00
CA ILE A 82 -11.49 2.59 10.15
C ILE A 82 -11.03 2.70 8.69
N ASP A 83 -10.78 3.91 8.21
CA ASP A 83 -10.35 4.15 6.84
C ASP A 83 -8.88 3.77 6.65
N ALA A 84 -8.05 3.97 7.67
CA ALA A 84 -6.69 3.42 7.72
C ALA A 84 -6.70 1.89 7.53
N GLN A 85 -7.59 1.17 8.23
CA GLN A 85 -7.72 -0.28 8.05
C GLN A 85 -8.11 -0.69 6.62
N LYS A 86 -9.00 0.07 5.97
CA LYS A 86 -9.34 -0.16 4.54
C LYS A 86 -8.09 -0.02 3.66
N CYS A 87 -7.28 1.02 3.90
CA CYS A 87 -6.05 1.28 3.16
C CYS A 87 -4.99 0.19 3.41
N TRP A 88 -4.82 -0.28 4.66
CA TRP A 88 -3.93 -1.39 4.99
C TRP A 88 -4.32 -2.68 4.26
N LYS A 89 -5.61 -3.04 4.26
CA LYS A 89 -6.14 -4.20 3.52
C LYS A 89 -5.88 -4.10 2.02
N ARG A 90 -6.10 -2.90 1.44
CA ARG A 90 -5.82 -2.65 0.03
C ARG A 90 -4.33 -2.82 -0.28
N ALA A 91 -3.44 -2.31 0.58
CA ALA A 91 -2.00 -2.46 0.42
C ALA A 91 -1.57 -3.93 0.40
N VAL A 92 -2.10 -4.76 1.32
CA VAL A 92 -1.86 -6.22 1.33
C VAL A 92 -2.25 -6.84 -0.02
N THR A 93 -3.46 -6.56 -0.50
CA THR A 93 -3.96 -7.10 -1.78
C THR A 93 -3.05 -6.73 -2.95
N LEU A 94 -2.62 -5.46 -3.01
CA LEU A 94 -1.77 -4.96 -4.10
C LEU A 94 -0.36 -5.55 -4.06
N LEU A 95 0.27 -5.65 -2.88
CA LEU A 95 1.60 -6.26 -2.76
C LEU A 95 1.56 -7.77 -2.99
N GLN A 96 0.46 -8.45 -2.65
CA GLN A 96 0.27 -9.84 -3.03
C GLN A 96 0.12 -10.00 -4.55
N LYS A 97 -0.63 -9.11 -5.22
CA LYS A 97 -0.70 -9.06 -6.69
C LYS A 97 0.67 -8.79 -7.32
N ALA A 98 1.45 -7.87 -6.74
CA ALA A 98 2.82 -7.60 -7.19
C ALA A 98 3.64 -8.90 -7.21
N LYS A 99 3.61 -9.65 -6.12
CA LYS A 99 4.32 -10.93 -5.96
C LYS A 99 3.85 -11.98 -6.98
N GLN A 100 2.54 -12.10 -7.20
CA GLN A 100 1.95 -13.01 -8.19
C GLN A 100 2.37 -12.65 -9.63
N ASN A 101 2.67 -11.37 -9.89
CA ASN A 101 3.12 -10.87 -11.20
C ASN A 101 4.66 -10.75 -11.30
N GLY A 102 5.41 -11.35 -10.37
CA GLY A 102 6.87 -11.35 -10.38
C GLY A 102 7.51 -10.00 -10.07
N GLN A 103 6.74 -9.05 -9.53
CA GLN A 103 7.26 -7.76 -9.06
C GLN A 103 7.82 -7.92 -7.64
N ILE A 104 9.03 -7.44 -7.45
CA ILE A 104 9.76 -7.50 -6.18
C ILE A 104 9.65 -6.15 -5.49
N PHE A 105 9.28 -6.12 -4.21
CA PHE A 105 9.20 -4.89 -3.40
C PHE A 105 10.16 -4.87 -2.21
N ALA A 106 10.88 -5.97 -1.97
CA ALA A 106 12.03 -6.02 -1.07
C ALA A 106 12.98 -7.16 -1.49
N GLU A 107 14.28 -6.86 -1.56
CA GLU A 107 15.28 -7.80 -2.13
C GLU A 107 15.75 -8.86 -1.15
N GLN A 108 15.75 -8.55 0.17
CA GLN A 108 16.29 -9.47 1.17
C GLN A 108 15.29 -10.60 1.48
N ALA A 109 15.82 -11.80 1.70
CA ALA A 109 14.99 -12.94 2.08
C ALA A 109 14.14 -12.64 3.32
N GLY A 110 12.84 -12.88 3.24
CA GLY A 110 11.89 -12.65 4.34
C GLY A 110 11.44 -11.18 4.53
N ALA A 111 12.05 -10.22 3.82
CA ALA A 111 11.71 -8.81 3.97
C ALA A 111 10.31 -8.48 3.42
N GLU A 112 9.92 -9.08 2.31
CA GLU A 112 8.56 -8.95 1.77
C GLU A 112 7.53 -9.49 2.78
N GLU A 113 7.81 -10.64 3.39
CA GLU A 113 6.97 -11.21 4.43
C GLU A 113 6.87 -10.28 5.64
N ALA A 114 7.97 -9.69 6.08
CA ALA A 114 7.97 -8.75 7.21
C ALA A 114 7.07 -7.52 6.94
N ILE A 115 7.09 -6.98 5.72
CA ILE A 115 6.20 -5.90 5.30
C ILE A 115 4.74 -6.37 5.33
N ILE A 116 4.43 -7.50 4.71
CA ILE A 116 3.06 -8.05 4.66
C ILE A 116 2.54 -8.36 6.07
N VAL A 117 3.36 -8.88 6.97
CA VAL A 117 2.99 -9.15 8.37
C VAL A 117 2.55 -7.88 9.08
N ASP A 118 3.31 -6.77 8.95
CA ASP A 118 2.92 -5.50 9.56
C ASP A 118 1.57 -4.99 9.03
N LEU A 119 1.37 -5.05 7.72
CA LEU A 119 0.12 -4.64 7.09
C LEU A 119 -1.08 -5.49 7.54
N LEU A 120 -0.90 -6.81 7.61
CA LEU A 120 -1.92 -7.73 8.08
C LEU A 120 -2.28 -7.47 9.54
N ARG A 121 -1.28 -7.25 10.41
CA ARG A 121 -1.47 -6.90 11.81
C ARG A 121 -2.27 -5.60 11.95
N ARG A 122 -1.88 -4.53 11.25
CA ARG A 122 -2.55 -3.22 11.27
C ARG A 122 -3.98 -3.30 10.73
N SER A 123 -4.25 -4.21 9.81
CA SER A 123 -5.60 -4.45 9.26
C SER A 123 -6.43 -5.47 10.06
N GLY A 124 -5.93 -5.96 11.20
CA GLY A 124 -6.63 -6.89 12.09
C GLY A 124 -6.70 -8.33 11.60
N GLN A 125 -5.86 -8.72 10.61
CA GLN A 125 -5.83 -10.06 10.04
C GLN A 125 -4.76 -10.94 10.72
N PHE A 126 -4.89 -11.14 12.02
CA PHE A 126 -3.86 -11.71 12.89
C PHE A 126 -3.47 -13.15 12.54
N GLU A 127 -4.44 -14.01 12.24
CA GLU A 127 -4.16 -15.41 11.88
C GLU A 127 -3.32 -15.52 10.60
N LEU A 128 -3.66 -14.70 9.59
CA LEU A 128 -2.91 -14.65 8.35
C LEU A 128 -1.52 -14.04 8.57
N ALA A 129 -1.42 -13.03 9.43
CA ALA A 129 -0.15 -12.41 9.79
C ALA A 129 0.81 -13.43 10.44
N LEU A 130 0.33 -14.27 11.37
CA LEU A 130 1.13 -15.34 11.98
C LEU A 130 1.64 -16.34 10.95
N LYS A 131 0.78 -16.77 10.02
CA LYS A 131 1.17 -17.70 8.95
C LYS A 131 2.27 -17.11 8.06
N VAL A 132 2.10 -15.87 7.61
CA VAL A 132 3.09 -15.19 6.76
C VAL A 132 4.40 -14.96 7.53
N CYS A 133 4.33 -14.67 8.83
CA CYS A 133 5.49 -14.53 9.70
C CYS A 133 6.31 -15.84 9.75
N ASP A 134 5.64 -16.98 9.97
CA ASP A 134 6.31 -18.28 9.99
C ASP A 134 6.93 -18.64 8.62
N ASP A 135 6.26 -18.29 7.52
CA ASP A 135 6.79 -18.49 6.17
C ASP A 135 8.02 -17.61 5.90
N GLY A 136 8.02 -16.37 6.40
CA GLY A 136 9.19 -15.49 6.33
C GLY A 136 10.39 -16.04 7.12
N LEU A 137 10.18 -16.54 8.31
CA LEU A 137 11.23 -17.15 9.15
C LEU A 137 11.82 -18.43 8.53
N LYS A 138 11.02 -19.25 7.84
CA LYS A 138 11.49 -20.45 7.11
C LYS A 138 12.48 -20.13 6.00
N LYS A 139 12.46 -18.91 5.45
CA LYS A 139 13.41 -18.45 4.43
C LYS A 139 14.82 -18.21 4.97
N LYS A 140 15.04 -18.39 6.28
CA LYS A 140 16.31 -18.14 6.96
C LYS A 140 16.85 -16.73 6.68
N PRO A 141 16.06 -15.69 6.96
CA PRO A 141 16.46 -14.32 6.68
C PRO A 141 17.67 -13.88 7.50
N ALA A 142 18.30 -12.77 7.09
CA ALA A 142 19.33 -12.12 7.90
C ALA A 142 18.79 -11.78 9.29
N LYS A 143 19.68 -11.70 10.29
CA LYS A 143 19.30 -11.52 11.70
C LYS A 143 18.31 -10.38 11.91
N ILE A 144 18.55 -9.23 11.29
CA ILE A 144 17.67 -8.05 11.44
C ILE A 144 16.23 -8.34 10.98
N ILE A 145 16.05 -9.04 9.85
CA ILE A 145 14.72 -9.40 9.34
C ILE A 145 14.07 -10.45 10.25
N SER A 146 14.86 -11.43 10.73
CA SER A 146 14.40 -12.42 11.70
C SER A 146 13.90 -11.76 12.98
N ASP A 147 14.67 -10.82 13.53
CA ASP A 147 14.31 -10.08 14.74
C ASP A 147 13.02 -9.26 14.54
N ILE A 148 12.85 -8.62 13.39
CA ILE A 148 11.62 -7.91 13.02
C ILE A 148 10.42 -8.87 12.98
N LEU A 149 10.55 -10.01 12.30
CA LEU A 149 9.47 -11.00 12.20
C LEU A 149 9.08 -11.56 13.58
N GLN A 150 10.07 -11.87 14.42
CA GLN A 150 9.82 -12.33 15.78
C GLN A 150 9.13 -11.28 16.65
N PHE A 151 9.55 -10.02 16.53
CA PHE A 151 8.90 -8.90 17.21
C PHE A 151 7.45 -8.72 16.76
N GLN A 152 7.18 -8.76 15.45
CA GLN A 152 5.81 -8.72 14.92
C GLN A 152 4.96 -9.86 15.47
N LYS A 153 5.52 -11.06 15.61
CA LYS A 153 4.82 -12.22 16.19
C LYS A 153 4.38 -11.95 17.63
N ILE A 154 5.22 -11.31 18.44
CA ILE A 154 4.88 -10.91 19.81
C ILE A 154 3.74 -9.89 19.83
N LEU A 155 3.71 -8.95 18.88
CA LEU A 155 2.65 -7.93 18.79
C LEU A 155 1.29 -8.50 18.36
N ILE A 156 1.26 -9.69 17.76
CA ILE A 156 0.04 -10.35 17.28
C ILE A 156 -0.54 -11.28 18.36
N THR A 157 0.32 -11.87 19.19
CA THR A 157 -0.07 -12.81 20.27
C THR A 157 -0.31 -12.10 21.59
#